data_9da4884b06122b6f1aaf8c43f7d4dadf
#
_entry.id   9da4884b06122b6f1aaf8c43f7d4dadf
#
_cell.length_a   1.000
_cell.length_b   1.000
_cell.length_c   1.000
_cell.angle_alpha   90.00
_cell.angle_beta   90.00
_cell.angle_gamma   90.00
#
_symmetry.space_group_name_H-M   'P 1'
#
loop_
_entity.id
_entity.type
_entity.pdbx_description
1 polymer ?
#
loop_
_entity_poly.entity_id
_entity_poly.type
_entity_poly.pdbx_seq_one_letter_code
_entity_poly.pdbx_strand_id
1 'polypeptide(L)'
;RRLDKARCYTVNWSGYKDANELLVAEGSEAVRKSILGAIPVPLHGLNNIDFYNDEFQKLYEKGRPTGVSTGFESIDKLFNIQAGYLCVVTGFPGEGKSAFIDQLLINIAKNYGWKSNICSFEKPPTYHAIQMAECYIGKPFFEGHNVRMSQEEKDFSQNFISEHFLFQDYQDGGQPTIENILEKSAQAVMRYGTKVLVIDPYNFIETNHKGLQTDAISTMLTKIQLHCKKYDILCFFICHPAKPQIRDGKKAVCTGVDIAGSMSFFSKADFGITVYRNDESVGIYCWKQRWGWMGKVGQAELKFDPLTNRYSEFEEIEDTYDWEF
;
A
#
# COMPACT_ATOMS: atom_id res chain seq x y z
N ARG A 1 6.83 21.55 40.60
CA ARG A 1 6.83 21.64 39.11
C ARG A 1 7.77 20.57 38.59
N ARG A 2 7.28 19.62 37.81
CA ARG A 2 8.15 18.65 37.10
C ARG A 2 8.94 19.41 36.03
N LEU A 3 10.26 19.18 35.97
CA LEU A 3 11.12 19.74 34.95
C LEU A 3 10.68 19.15 33.59
N ASP A 4 10.69 19.99 32.56
CA ASP A 4 10.50 19.55 31.17
C ASP A 4 11.71 18.70 30.74
N LYS A 5 11.45 17.54 30.12
CA LYS A 5 12.51 16.64 29.61
C LYS A 5 13.51 17.34 28.69
N ALA A 6 13.07 18.39 27.95
CA ALA A 6 13.93 19.20 27.11
C ALA A 6 15.05 19.93 27.87
N ARG A 7 14.94 20.03 29.18
CA ARG A 7 15.90 20.71 30.09
C ARG A 7 16.63 19.73 31.00
N CYS A 8 16.47 18.42 30.79
CA CYS A 8 17.07 17.37 31.58
C CYS A 8 18.27 16.76 30.89
N TYR A 9 19.29 16.41 31.68
CA TYR A 9 20.48 15.74 31.23
C TYR A 9 20.72 14.49 32.10
N THR A 10 21.26 13.44 31.50
CA THR A 10 21.70 12.23 32.20
C THR A 10 23.19 12.28 32.36
N VAL A 11 23.68 12.11 33.60
CA VAL A 11 25.10 12.05 33.90
C VAL A 11 25.51 10.59 33.99
N ASN A 12 26.61 10.23 33.33
CA ASN A 12 27.26 8.92 33.49
C ASN A 12 28.31 8.98 34.58
N TRP A 13 28.13 8.21 35.61
CA TRP A 13 29.03 8.17 36.76
C TRP A 13 30.17 7.17 36.60
N SER A 14 30.53 6.76 35.40
CA SER A 14 31.67 5.87 35.06
C SER A 14 31.67 4.54 35.83
N GLY A 15 30.48 3.95 36.02
CA GLY A 15 30.31 2.67 36.73
C GLY A 15 30.01 2.77 38.21
N TYR A 16 30.06 3.97 38.79
CA TYR A 16 29.63 4.23 40.16
C TYR A 16 28.12 4.46 40.23
N LYS A 17 27.53 4.14 41.38
CA LYS A 17 26.09 4.25 41.61
C LYS A 17 25.57 5.69 41.52
N ASP A 18 26.34 6.62 42.08
CA ASP A 18 25.97 8.03 42.18
C ASP A 18 27.21 8.94 42.27
N ALA A 19 26.98 10.25 42.31
CA ALA A 19 28.02 11.26 42.39
C ALA A 19 28.87 11.14 43.68
N ASN A 20 28.30 10.64 44.77
CA ASN A 20 29.00 10.54 46.05
C ASN A 20 30.01 9.39 46.02
N GLU A 21 29.65 8.24 45.49
CA GLU A 21 30.59 7.14 45.29
C GLU A 21 31.78 7.54 44.39
N LEU A 22 31.50 8.23 43.27
CA LEU A 22 32.53 8.75 42.40
C LEU A 22 33.42 9.79 43.09
N LEU A 23 32.81 10.68 43.89
CA LEU A 23 33.56 11.69 44.63
C LEU A 23 34.54 11.06 45.64
N VAL A 24 34.08 10.05 46.36
CA VAL A 24 34.91 9.33 47.36
C VAL A 24 36.03 8.54 46.70
N ALA A 25 35.77 7.93 45.56
CA ALA A 25 36.72 7.08 44.87
C ALA A 25 37.76 7.87 44.03
N GLU A 26 37.34 8.91 43.29
CA GLU A 26 38.17 9.59 42.29
C GLU A 26 38.29 11.11 42.47
N GLY A 27 37.56 11.66 43.47
CA GLY A 27 37.67 13.07 43.82
C GLY A 27 36.74 14.00 43.03
N SER A 28 36.77 15.28 43.38
CA SER A 28 35.86 16.29 42.86
C SER A 28 36.02 16.60 41.37
N GLU A 29 37.22 16.45 40.80
CA GLU A 29 37.46 16.71 39.38
C GLU A 29 36.81 15.64 38.49
N ALA A 30 36.77 14.37 38.94
CA ALA A 30 36.05 13.30 38.24
C ALA A 30 34.55 13.58 38.20
N VAL A 31 33.97 14.00 39.30
CA VAL A 31 32.55 14.40 39.41
C VAL A 31 32.25 15.56 38.47
N ARG A 32 33.11 16.60 38.46
CA ARG A 32 32.98 17.75 37.57
C ARG A 32 33.01 17.32 36.10
N LYS A 33 33.96 16.47 35.72
CA LYS A 33 34.09 15.93 34.35
C LYS A 33 32.83 15.18 33.94
N SER A 34 32.28 14.33 34.81
CA SER A 34 31.05 13.58 34.55
C SER A 34 29.84 14.51 34.34
N ILE A 35 29.72 15.58 35.16
CA ILE A 35 28.64 16.57 35.03
C ILE A 35 28.78 17.37 33.71
N LEU A 36 30.01 17.79 33.34
CA LEU A 36 30.25 18.50 32.09
C LEU A 36 30.04 17.63 30.87
N GLY A 37 30.22 16.31 30.99
CA GLY A 37 29.94 15.30 29.97
C GLY A 37 28.50 14.79 29.96
N ALA A 38 27.58 15.42 30.71
CA ALA A 38 26.18 15.00 30.74
C ALA A 38 25.49 15.10 29.39
N ILE A 39 24.73 14.04 29.04
CA ILE A 39 24.06 13.90 27.76
C ILE A 39 22.59 14.35 27.91
N PRO A 40 22.06 15.15 26.96
CA PRO A 40 20.64 15.51 26.99
C PRO A 40 19.74 14.27 27.02
N VAL A 41 18.69 14.29 27.84
CA VAL A 41 17.66 13.23 27.82
C VAL A 41 17.02 13.20 26.43
N PRO A 42 16.99 12.05 25.72
CA PRO A 42 16.38 11.94 24.42
C PRO A 42 14.91 12.37 24.43
N LEU A 43 14.54 13.25 23.50
CA LEU A 43 13.16 13.67 23.31
C LEU A 43 12.48 12.69 22.34
N HIS A 44 11.35 12.13 22.78
CA HIS A 44 10.61 11.18 21.96
C HIS A 44 10.18 11.82 20.62
N GLY A 45 10.59 11.20 19.51
CA GLY A 45 10.25 11.67 18.16
C GLY A 45 11.07 12.86 17.65
N LEU A 46 12.09 13.32 18.41
CA LEU A 46 13.02 14.38 17.99
C LEU A 46 14.45 13.84 18.00
N ASN A 47 14.92 13.44 16.86
CA ASN A 47 16.24 12.85 16.67
C ASN A 47 17.09 13.70 15.72
N ASN A 48 18.39 13.75 15.94
CA ASN A 48 19.34 14.28 14.94
C ASN A 48 19.66 13.20 13.88
N ILE A 49 20.42 13.58 12.85
CA ILE A 49 20.75 12.65 11.77
C ILE A 49 21.59 11.45 12.24
N ASP A 50 22.36 11.59 13.32
CA ASP A 50 23.19 10.50 13.83
C ASP A 50 22.35 9.30 14.30
N PHE A 51 21.12 9.55 14.74
CA PHE A 51 20.18 8.49 15.10
C PHE A 51 19.83 7.59 13.88
N TYR A 52 19.90 8.14 12.67
CA TYR A 52 19.60 7.45 11.41
C TYR A 52 20.84 7.04 10.63
N ASN A 53 22.04 7.09 11.27
CA ASN A 53 23.31 6.90 10.59
C ASN A 53 23.41 5.56 9.86
N ASP A 54 22.93 4.46 10.46
CA ASP A 54 22.93 3.13 9.85
C ASP A 54 22.06 3.08 8.58
N GLU A 55 20.89 3.71 8.62
CA GLU A 55 20.00 3.81 7.45
C GLU A 55 20.63 4.71 6.39
N PHE A 56 21.18 5.85 6.79
CA PHE A 56 21.88 6.77 5.90
C PHE A 56 23.04 6.10 5.17
N GLN A 57 23.87 5.35 5.91
CA GLN A 57 24.99 4.61 5.34
C GLN A 57 24.53 3.51 4.38
N LYS A 58 23.49 2.75 4.79
CA LYS A 58 22.89 1.71 3.95
C LYS A 58 22.38 2.25 2.61
N LEU A 59 21.71 3.41 2.64
CA LEU A 59 21.21 4.08 1.42
C LEU A 59 22.35 4.57 0.54
N TYR A 60 23.45 5.04 1.14
CA TYR A 60 24.64 5.45 0.40
C TYR A 60 25.30 4.26 -0.30
N GLU A 61 25.46 3.12 0.39
CA GLU A 61 26.13 1.93 -0.13
C GLU A 61 25.27 1.13 -1.13
N LYS A 62 23.99 0.97 -0.85
CA LYS A 62 23.10 0.10 -1.63
C LYS A 62 22.25 0.85 -2.66
N GLY A 63 22.25 2.18 -2.61
CA GLY A 63 21.37 3.01 -3.41
C GLY A 63 19.93 3.05 -2.90
N ARG A 64 19.05 3.69 -3.65
CA ARG A 64 17.63 3.83 -3.33
C ARG A 64 16.88 2.51 -3.56
N PRO A 65 15.93 2.14 -2.68
CA PRO A 65 15.07 1.00 -2.93
C PRO A 65 14.26 1.22 -4.22
N THR A 66 14.28 0.26 -5.11
CA THR A 66 13.51 0.33 -6.39
C THR A 66 12.11 -0.25 -6.27
N GLY A 67 11.77 -0.83 -5.11
CA GLY A 67 10.51 -1.57 -4.94
C GLY A 67 10.57 -2.96 -5.57
N VAL A 68 9.42 -3.62 -5.64
CA VAL A 68 9.24 -4.93 -6.28
C VAL A 68 8.43 -4.79 -7.56
N SER A 69 8.67 -5.67 -8.53
CA SER A 69 7.96 -5.69 -9.81
C SER A 69 6.47 -5.96 -9.60
N THR A 70 5.64 -5.34 -10.42
CA THR A 70 4.20 -5.61 -10.53
C THR A 70 3.91 -6.96 -11.20
N GLY A 71 4.90 -7.52 -11.89
CA GLY A 71 4.75 -8.69 -12.74
C GLY A 71 4.29 -8.37 -14.16
N PHE A 72 4.21 -7.07 -14.50
CA PHE A 72 3.95 -6.56 -15.84
C PHE A 72 5.08 -5.62 -16.24
N GLU A 73 5.78 -5.91 -17.32
CA GLU A 73 6.91 -5.11 -17.79
C GLU A 73 6.48 -3.70 -18.20
N SER A 74 5.32 -3.59 -18.83
CA SER A 74 4.74 -2.30 -19.26
C SER A 74 4.42 -1.41 -18.05
N ILE A 75 3.91 -1.97 -16.96
CA ILE A 75 3.61 -1.26 -15.71
C ILE A 75 4.90 -0.90 -14.96
N ASP A 76 5.87 -1.81 -14.90
CA ASP A 76 7.15 -1.59 -14.20
C ASP A 76 7.96 -0.42 -14.81
N LYS A 77 7.74 -0.10 -16.10
CA LYS A 77 8.25 1.12 -16.74
C LYS A 77 7.62 2.41 -16.22
N LEU A 78 6.46 2.31 -15.57
CA LEU A 78 5.76 3.43 -14.95
C LEU A 78 6.03 3.50 -13.44
N PHE A 79 5.85 2.39 -12.73
CA PHE A 79 6.07 2.33 -11.29
C PHE A 79 6.32 0.90 -10.80
N ASN A 80 7.04 0.81 -9.69
CA ASN A 80 7.21 -0.43 -8.93
C ASN A 80 6.46 -0.37 -7.61
N ILE A 81 6.18 -1.52 -7.02
CA ILE A 81 5.47 -1.65 -5.76
C ILE A 81 6.43 -1.48 -4.59
N GLN A 82 6.11 -0.58 -3.67
CA GLN A 82 6.92 -0.34 -2.48
C GLN A 82 6.06 -0.23 -1.22
N ALA A 83 6.52 -0.83 -0.12
CA ALA A 83 5.90 -0.71 1.20
C ALA A 83 6.12 0.70 1.80
N GLY A 84 5.33 1.06 2.80
CA GLY A 84 5.37 2.36 3.46
C GLY A 84 4.52 3.46 2.81
N TYR A 85 3.76 3.16 1.75
CA TYR A 85 3.06 4.16 0.94
C TYR A 85 1.56 3.90 0.77
N LEU A 86 0.84 4.99 0.47
CA LEU A 86 -0.57 4.98 0.11
C LEU A 86 -0.72 5.11 -1.41
N CYS A 87 -1.25 4.07 -2.04
CA CYS A 87 -1.73 4.10 -3.43
C CYS A 87 -3.23 4.34 -3.48
N VAL A 88 -3.65 5.38 -4.16
CA VAL A 88 -5.07 5.62 -4.46
C VAL A 88 -5.37 5.07 -5.84
N VAL A 89 -6.34 4.15 -5.89
CA VAL A 89 -6.80 3.50 -7.12
C VAL A 89 -8.18 4.02 -7.47
N THR A 90 -8.38 4.50 -8.68
CA THR A 90 -9.68 4.98 -9.15
C THR A 90 -10.06 4.40 -10.52
N GLY A 91 -11.25 4.70 -10.97
CA GLY A 91 -11.87 4.21 -12.20
C GLY A 91 -13.35 3.98 -11.97
N PHE A 92 -14.14 3.95 -13.03
CA PHE A 92 -15.57 3.79 -12.90
C PHE A 92 -15.95 2.34 -12.50
N PRO A 93 -17.15 2.12 -11.95
CA PRO A 93 -17.64 0.77 -11.71
C PRO A 93 -17.57 -0.11 -12.96
N GLY A 94 -17.15 -1.37 -12.82
CA GLY A 94 -17.05 -2.32 -13.93
C GLY A 94 -15.77 -2.22 -14.78
N GLU A 95 -14.86 -1.28 -14.52
CA GLU A 95 -13.60 -1.12 -15.28
C GLU A 95 -12.47 -2.08 -14.87
N GLY A 96 -12.69 -2.93 -13.87
CA GLY A 96 -11.73 -4.00 -13.52
C GLY A 96 -10.73 -3.64 -12.44
N LYS A 97 -10.93 -2.55 -11.67
CA LYS A 97 -10.02 -2.12 -10.59
C LYS A 97 -9.63 -3.23 -9.63
N SER A 98 -10.64 -3.89 -9.03
CA SER A 98 -10.40 -4.95 -8.05
C SER A 98 -9.67 -6.14 -8.67
N ALA A 99 -10.05 -6.56 -9.90
CA ALA A 99 -9.37 -7.63 -10.61
C ALA A 99 -7.91 -7.29 -10.94
N PHE A 100 -7.63 -6.03 -11.31
CA PHE A 100 -6.26 -5.57 -11.53
C PHE A 100 -5.43 -5.63 -10.23
N ILE A 101 -5.98 -5.14 -9.13
CA ILE A 101 -5.29 -5.20 -7.84
C ILE A 101 -5.10 -6.65 -7.40
N ASP A 102 -6.10 -7.52 -7.54
CA ASP A 102 -5.99 -8.95 -7.22
C ASP A 102 -4.85 -9.62 -8.02
N GLN A 103 -4.72 -9.29 -9.32
CA GLN A 103 -3.61 -9.79 -10.14
C GLN A 103 -2.25 -9.29 -9.65
N LEU A 104 -2.14 -8.00 -9.29
CA LEU A 104 -0.90 -7.46 -8.69
C LEU A 104 -0.55 -8.19 -7.40
N LEU A 105 -1.51 -8.43 -6.52
CA LEU A 105 -1.31 -9.14 -5.27
C LEU A 105 -0.84 -10.58 -5.50
N ILE A 106 -1.43 -11.28 -6.47
CA ILE A 106 -1.04 -12.64 -6.86
C ILE A 106 0.40 -12.64 -7.40
N ASN A 107 0.75 -11.70 -8.27
CA ASN A 107 2.09 -11.58 -8.81
C ASN A 107 3.14 -11.32 -7.72
N ILE A 108 2.85 -10.41 -6.79
CA ILE A 108 3.74 -10.06 -5.68
C ILE A 108 3.88 -11.22 -4.69
N ALA A 109 2.78 -11.92 -4.39
CA ALA A 109 2.79 -13.10 -3.54
C ALA A 109 3.64 -14.22 -4.16
N LYS A 110 3.44 -14.50 -5.46
CA LYS A 110 4.17 -15.53 -6.21
C LYS A 110 5.67 -15.24 -6.31
N ASN A 111 6.03 -13.99 -6.59
CA ASN A 111 7.41 -13.62 -6.90
C ASN A 111 8.23 -13.24 -5.66
N TYR A 112 7.59 -12.70 -4.62
CA TYR A 112 8.26 -12.14 -3.45
C TYR A 112 7.75 -12.67 -2.11
N GLY A 113 6.75 -13.56 -2.11
CA GLY A 113 6.17 -14.14 -0.89
C GLY A 113 5.43 -13.11 -0.01
N TRP A 114 5.05 -11.95 -0.56
CA TRP A 114 4.32 -10.96 0.22
C TRP A 114 2.92 -11.45 0.55
N LYS A 115 2.51 -11.20 1.78
CA LYS A 115 1.16 -11.49 2.25
C LYS A 115 0.32 -10.23 2.25
N SER A 116 -0.95 -10.39 1.92
CA SER A 116 -1.90 -9.29 1.80
C SER A 116 -3.08 -9.45 2.74
N ASN A 117 -3.55 -8.32 3.27
CA ASN A 117 -4.76 -8.22 4.05
C ASN A 117 -5.81 -7.45 3.23
N ILE A 118 -6.92 -8.10 2.91
CA ILE A 118 -7.95 -7.58 2.02
C ILE A 118 -9.21 -7.24 2.81
N CYS A 119 -9.62 -5.98 2.76
CA CYS A 119 -10.88 -5.47 3.28
C CYS A 119 -11.76 -5.11 2.09
N SER A 120 -12.59 -6.06 1.64
CA SER A 120 -13.56 -5.86 0.56
C SER A 120 -14.98 -5.84 1.12
N PHE A 121 -15.75 -4.84 0.70
CA PHE A 121 -17.16 -4.68 1.08
C PHE A 121 -18.12 -5.09 -0.04
N GLU A 122 -17.64 -5.21 -1.27
CA GLU A 122 -18.46 -5.57 -2.43
C GLU A 122 -18.54 -7.09 -2.63
N LYS A 123 -17.48 -7.81 -2.25
CA LYS A 123 -17.38 -9.26 -2.53
C LYS A 123 -17.34 -10.06 -1.23
N PRO A 124 -18.21 -11.07 -1.06
CA PRO A 124 -18.00 -12.05 0.00
C PRO A 124 -16.63 -12.73 -0.12
N PRO A 125 -15.91 -12.99 0.98
CA PRO A 125 -14.55 -13.56 0.95
C PRO A 125 -14.41 -14.81 0.09
N THR A 126 -15.40 -15.72 0.14
CA THR A 126 -15.39 -16.97 -0.65
C THR A 126 -15.40 -16.70 -2.15
N TYR A 127 -16.28 -15.79 -2.63
CA TYR A 127 -16.32 -15.44 -4.07
C TYR A 127 -15.08 -14.68 -4.50
N HIS A 128 -14.54 -13.84 -3.63
CA HIS A 128 -13.28 -13.14 -3.90
C HIS A 128 -12.13 -14.14 -4.05
N ALA A 129 -12.01 -15.11 -3.13
CA ALA A 129 -11.01 -16.17 -3.21
C ALA A 129 -11.17 -17.04 -4.47
N ILE A 130 -12.40 -17.32 -4.91
CA ILE A 130 -12.65 -18.03 -6.17
C ILE A 130 -12.10 -17.23 -7.36
N GLN A 131 -12.39 -15.93 -7.47
CA GLN A 131 -11.88 -15.10 -8.55
C GLN A 131 -10.34 -15.02 -8.55
N MET A 132 -9.73 -14.95 -7.36
CA MET A 132 -8.28 -15.02 -7.23
C MET A 132 -7.72 -16.38 -7.67
N ALA A 133 -8.43 -17.48 -7.39
CA ALA A 133 -8.04 -18.82 -7.86
C ALA A 133 -8.11 -18.92 -9.38
N GLU A 134 -9.19 -18.41 -10.00
CA GLU A 134 -9.32 -18.32 -11.45
C GLU A 134 -8.18 -17.53 -12.08
N CYS A 135 -7.86 -16.37 -11.48
CA CYS A 135 -6.75 -15.53 -11.91
C CYS A 135 -5.39 -16.28 -11.77
N TYR A 136 -5.16 -16.98 -10.67
CA TYR A 136 -3.91 -17.66 -10.40
C TYR A 136 -3.69 -18.87 -11.32
N ILE A 137 -4.72 -19.71 -11.51
CA ILE A 137 -4.66 -20.92 -12.35
C ILE A 137 -4.81 -20.58 -13.85
N GLY A 138 -5.61 -19.56 -14.20
CA GLY A 138 -5.96 -19.24 -15.59
C GLY A 138 -7.04 -20.16 -16.16
N LYS A 139 -7.91 -20.71 -15.29
CA LYS A 139 -9.06 -21.54 -15.68
C LYS A 139 -10.27 -21.14 -14.82
N PRO A 140 -11.50 -21.27 -15.36
CA PRO A 140 -12.71 -21.02 -14.58
C PRO A 140 -12.85 -22.04 -13.44
N PHE A 141 -13.43 -21.59 -12.33
CA PHE A 141 -13.74 -22.45 -11.17
C PHE A 141 -14.99 -23.30 -11.40
N PHE A 142 -16.00 -22.69 -12.03
CA PHE A 142 -17.30 -23.34 -12.25
C PHE A 142 -17.35 -24.08 -13.58
N GLU A 143 -18.24 -25.08 -13.66
CA GLU A 143 -18.54 -25.78 -14.91
C GLU A 143 -19.19 -24.82 -15.91
N GLY A 144 -18.85 -24.97 -17.18
CA GLY A 144 -19.35 -24.15 -18.28
C GLY A 144 -18.87 -24.66 -19.64
N HIS A 145 -18.85 -23.79 -20.65
CA HIS A 145 -18.36 -24.13 -21.99
C HIS A 145 -16.85 -24.41 -22.03
N ASN A 146 -16.10 -23.82 -21.12
CA ASN A 146 -14.64 -23.99 -21.03
C ASN A 146 -14.28 -25.01 -19.96
N VAL A 147 -13.14 -25.67 -20.16
CA VAL A 147 -12.61 -26.62 -19.20
C VAL A 147 -12.29 -25.91 -17.89
N ARG A 148 -12.98 -26.30 -16.81
CA ARG A 148 -12.71 -25.76 -15.46
C ARG A 148 -11.40 -26.29 -14.90
N MET A 149 -10.91 -25.65 -13.86
CA MET A 149 -9.78 -26.18 -13.08
C MET A 149 -10.08 -27.57 -12.50
N SER A 150 -9.06 -28.44 -12.47
CA SER A 150 -9.15 -29.75 -11.85
C SER A 150 -9.25 -29.63 -10.32
N GLN A 151 -9.57 -30.74 -9.65
CA GLN A 151 -9.57 -30.77 -8.17
C GLN A 151 -8.16 -30.45 -7.61
N GLU A 152 -7.10 -30.94 -8.25
CA GLU A 152 -5.72 -30.67 -7.84
C GLU A 152 -5.35 -29.19 -8.01
N GLU A 153 -5.73 -28.58 -9.14
CA GLU A 153 -5.53 -27.16 -9.41
C GLU A 153 -6.32 -26.29 -8.42
N LYS A 154 -7.54 -26.69 -8.08
CA LYS A 154 -8.36 -26.02 -7.07
C LYS A 154 -7.69 -26.11 -5.69
N ASP A 155 -7.23 -27.27 -5.26
CA ASP A 155 -6.58 -27.47 -3.96
C ASP A 155 -5.24 -26.72 -3.91
N PHE A 156 -4.49 -26.71 -5.00
CA PHE A 156 -3.25 -25.96 -5.14
C PHE A 156 -3.47 -24.44 -5.00
N SER A 157 -4.47 -23.89 -5.70
CA SER A 157 -4.82 -22.48 -5.60
C SER A 157 -5.35 -22.11 -4.21
N GLN A 158 -6.15 -22.96 -3.60
CA GLN A 158 -6.68 -22.75 -2.25
C GLN A 158 -5.56 -22.69 -1.21
N ASN A 159 -4.56 -23.55 -1.31
CA ASN A 159 -3.39 -23.53 -0.44
C ASN A 159 -2.59 -22.24 -0.61
N PHE A 160 -2.34 -21.82 -1.86
CA PHE A 160 -1.66 -20.55 -2.16
C PHE A 160 -2.40 -19.35 -1.58
N ILE A 161 -3.73 -19.29 -1.77
CA ILE A 161 -4.56 -18.21 -1.23
C ILE A 161 -4.53 -18.19 0.30
N SER A 162 -4.66 -19.35 0.93
CA SER A 162 -4.62 -19.50 2.40
C SER A 162 -3.29 -19.05 3.01
N GLU A 163 -2.19 -19.26 2.30
CA GLU A 163 -0.86 -18.86 2.77
C GLU A 163 -0.63 -17.35 2.66
N HIS A 164 -1.15 -16.70 1.60
CA HIS A 164 -0.76 -15.33 1.25
C HIS A 164 -1.84 -14.28 1.48
N PHE A 165 -3.10 -14.66 1.66
CA PHE A 165 -4.21 -13.70 1.73
C PHE A 165 -5.06 -13.86 2.98
N LEU A 166 -5.32 -12.75 3.64
CA LEU A 166 -6.23 -12.64 4.78
C LEU A 166 -7.38 -11.73 4.37
N PHE A 167 -8.60 -12.17 4.64
CA PHE A 167 -9.80 -11.39 4.36
C PHE A 167 -10.37 -10.82 5.67
N GLN A 168 -10.58 -9.50 5.71
CA GLN A 168 -11.32 -8.88 6.81
C GLN A 168 -12.81 -9.10 6.57
N ASP A 169 -13.44 -9.79 7.51
CA ASP A 169 -14.88 -10.05 7.49
C ASP A 169 -15.60 -9.15 8.49
N TYR A 170 -16.79 -8.68 8.11
CA TYR A 170 -17.68 -7.83 8.91
C TYR A 170 -19.10 -8.43 9.01
N GLN A 171 -19.26 -9.74 8.78
CA GLN A 171 -20.53 -10.44 8.86
C GLN A 171 -21.09 -10.52 10.29
N ASP A 172 -20.26 -10.29 11.30
CA ASP A 172 -20.63 -10.21 12.72
C ASP A 172 -21.39 -8.92 13.10
N GLY A 173 -21.67 -8.04 12.10
CA GLY A 173 -22.37 -6.77 12.31
C GLY A 173 -21.46 -5.65 12.83
N GLY A 174 -20.16 -5.84 12.86
CA GLY A 174 -19.20 -4.79 13.17
C GLY A 174 -19.23 -3.68 12.13
N GLN A 175 -19.24 -2.42 12.57
CA GLN A 175 -19.21 -1.28 11.65
C GLN A 175 -17.83 -1.13 11.02
N PRO A 176 -17.74 -0.96 9.70
CA PRO A 176 -16.48 -0.79 8.98
C PRO A 176 -15.93 0.64 9.16
N THR A 177 -15.46 0.96 10.36
CA THR A 177 -14.74 2.23 10.59
C THR A 177 -13.29 2.09 10.17
N ILE A 178 -12.66 3.21 9.79
CA ILE A 178 -11.24 3.19 9.41
C ILE A 178 -10.36 2.70 10.57
N GLU A 179 -10.71 3.03 11.80
CA GLU A 179 -10.00 2.60 13.00
C GLU A 179 -9.99 1.07 13.11
N ASN A 180 -11.15 0.42 12.96
CA ASN A 180 -11.27 -1.04 13.03
C ASN A 180 -10.49 -1.72 11.89
N ILE A 181 -10.53 -1.17 10.67
CA ILE A 181 -9.79 -1.69 9.52
C ILE A 181 -8.28 -1.63 9.81
N LEU A 182 -7.78 -0.49 10.29
CA LEU A 182 -6.37 -0.31 10.59
C LEU A 182 -5.91 -1.14 11.80
N GLU A 183 -6.77 -1.33 12.80
CA GLU A 183 -6.48 -2.22 13.94
C GLU A 183 -6.32 -3.68 13.48
N LYS A 184 -7.29 -4.21 12.70
CA LYS A 184 -7.20 -5.56 12.12
C LYS A 184 -5.96 -5.68 11.21
N SER A 185 -5.63 -4.64 10.44
CA SER A 185 -4.41 -4.59 9.63
C SER A 185 -3.14 -4.68 10.49
N ALA A 186 -3.06 -3.94 11.59
CA ALA A 186 -1.93 -4.01 12.51
C ALA A 186 -1.75 -5.41 13.10
N GLN A 187 -2.86 -6.07 13.50
CA GLN A 187 -2.85 -7.46 13.97
C GLN A 187 -2.36 -8.43 12.88
N ALA A 188 -2.79 -8.22 11.62
CA ALA A 188 -2.36 -9.02 10.48
C ALA A 188 -0.85 -8.86 10.21
N VAL A 189 -0.31 -7.64 10.31
CA VAL A 189 1.14 -7.40 10.20
C VAL A 189 1.90 -8.13 11.31
N MET A 190 1.49 -7.94 12.57
CA MET A 190 2.21 -8.50 13.72
C MET A 190 2.16 -10.03 13.76
N ARG A 191 1.04 -10.64 13.36
CA ARG A 191 0.85 -12.09 13.45
C ARG A 191 1.30 -12.86 12.22
N TYR A 192 1.07 -12.29 11.02
CA TYR A 192 1.24 -12.98 9.74
C TYR A 192 2.30 -12.34 8.84
N GLY A 193 2.80 -11.16 9.20
CA GLY A 193 3.79 -10.44 8.40
C GLY A 193 3.22 -9.86 7.11
N THR A 194 1.95 -9.46 7.08
CA THR A 194 1.35 -8.87 5.87
C THR A 194 2.07 -7.58 5.47
N LYS A 195 2.28 -7.41 4.17
CA LYS A 195 2.95 -6.25 3.57
C LYS A 195 2.02 -5.36 2.77
N VAL A 196 0.80 -5.80 2.52
CA VAL A 196 -0.20 -5.05 1.76
C VAL A 196 -1.52 -5.03 2.50
N LEU A 197 -2.17 -3.87 2.53
CA LEU A 197 -3.56 -3.67 2.91
C LEU A 197 -4.34 -3.22 1.67
N VAL A 198 -5.46 -3.86 1.38
CA VAL A 198 -6.42 -3.40 0.37
C VAL A 198 -7.69 -2.97 1.05
N ILE A 199 -8.24 -1.82 0.65
CA ILE A 199 -9.54 -1.33 1.07
C ILE A 199 -10.37 -1.08 -0.20
N ASP A 200 -11.45 -1.85 -0.39
CA ASP A 200 -12.25 -1.87 -1.63
C ASP A 200 -13.77 -1.95 -1.37
N PRO A 201 -14.53 -0.91 -1.69
CA PRO A 201 -14.14 0.49 -1.85
C PRO A 201 -14.33 1.29 -0.55
N TYR A 202 -13.77 2.51 -0.51
CA TYR A 202 -13.85 3.39 0.65
C TYR A 202 -15.27 3.86 0.97
N ASN A 203 -16.18 3.86 0.00
CA ASN A 203 -17.55 4.39 0.12
C ASN A 203 -18.41 3.72 1.21
N PHE A 204 -18.00 2.54 1.66
CA PHE A 204 -18.65 1.78 2.74
C PHE A 204 -18.09 2.11 4.13
N ILE A 205 -17.01 2.90 4.21
CA ILE A 205 -16.42 3.28 5.49
C ILE A 205 -17.25 4.37 6.12
N GLU A 206 -17.76 4.12 7.33
CA GLU A 206 -18.44 5.16 8.10
C GLU A 206 -17.51 6.30 8.47
N THR A 207 -17.89 7.50 8.07
CA THR A 207 -17.23 8.73 8.50
C THR A 207 -18.07 9.39 9.59
N ASN A 208 -17.88 8.99 10.84
CA ASN A 208 -18.55 9.55 12.01
C ASN A 208 -18.02 10.96 12.37
N HIS A 209 -18.12 11.92 11.46
CA HIS A 209 -17.69 13.29 11.73
C HIS A 209 -18.85 14.29 11.72
N LYS A 210 -18.97 15.02 12.82
CA LYS A 210 -19.79 16.25 12.93
C LYS A 210 -19.04 17.40 12.25
N GLY A 211 -18.92 17.37 10.91
CA GLY A 211 -18.17 18.40 10.18
C GLY A 211 -18.25 18.24 8.67
N LEU A 212 -17.43 19.00 7.93
CA LEU A 212 -17.37 18.88 6.48
C LEU A 212 -16.80 17.52 6.07
N GLN A 213 -17.43 16.86 5.10
CA GLN A 213 -17.01 15.57 4.56
C GLN A 213 -15.53 15.59 4.09
N THR A 214 -15.07 16.73 3.56
CA THR A 214 -13.70 16.94 3.11
C THR A 214 -12.67 16.77 4.23
N ASP A 215 -12.97 17.25 5.44
CA ASP A 215 -12.07 17.18 6.61
C ASP A 215 -12.00 15.74 7.15
N ALA A 216 -13.14 15.05 7.14
CA ALA A 216 -13.23 13.65 7.51
C ALA A 216 -12.35 12.78 6.59
N ILE A 217 -12.48 12.95 5.27
CA ILE A 217 -11.67 12.25 4.26
C ILE A 217 -10.18 12.59 4.45
N SER A 218 -9.85 13.86 4.63
CA SER A 218 -8.47 14.29 4.85
C SER A 218 -7.85 13.62 6.08
N THR A 219 -8.59 13.58 7.19
CA THR A 219 -8.16 12.93 8.43
C THR A 219 -7.98 11.42 8.26
N MET A 220 -8.92 10.76 7.60
CA MET A 220 -8.87 9.33 7.28
C MET A 220 -7.62 8.98 6.47
N LEU A 221 -7.36 9.69 5.37
CA LEU A 221 -6.18 9.47 4.53
C LEU A 221 -4.87 9.69 5.28
N THR A 222 -4.83 10.67 6.21
CA THR A 222 -3.67 10.87 7.08
C THR A 222 -3.44 9.67 8.00
N LYS A 223 -4.50 9.11 8.61
CA LYS A 223 -4.40 7.91 9.45
C LYS A 223 -3.85 6.72 8.66
N ILE A 224 -4.33 6.52 7.43
CA ILE A 224 -3.84 5.45 6.54
C ILE A 224 -2.35 5.66 6.21
N GLN A 225 -1.94 6.87 5.82
CA GLN A 225 -0.52 7.16 5.53
C GLN A 225 0.41 6.91 6.73
N LEU A 226 -0.02 7.35 7.92
CA LEU A 226 0.75 7.12 9.15
C LEU A 226 0.83 5.63 9.47
N HIS A 227 -0.25 4.88 9.24
CA HIS A 227 -0.29 3.43 9.41
C HIS A 227 0.68 2.72 8.43
N CYS A 228 0.65 3.10 7.14
CA CYS A 228 1.57 2.57 6.14
C CYS A 228 3.04 2.75 6.54
N LYS A 229 3.39 3.96 6.99
CA LYS A 229 4.76 4.28 7.45
C LYS A 229 5.14 3.52 8.71
N LYS A 230 4.23 3.44 9.70
CA LYS A 230 4.49 2.80 10.98
C LYS A 230 4.76 1.31 10.86
N TYR A 231 4.02 0.63 9.98
CA TYR A 231 4.07 -0.81 9.82
C TYR A 231 4.84 -1.27 8.57
N ASP A 232 5.40 -0.33 7.82
CA ASP A 232 6.08 -0.60 6.55
C ASP A 232 5.25 -1.49 5.61
N ILE A 233 4.02 -1.03 5.32
CA ILE A 233 3.08 -1.71 4.42
C ILE A 233 2.61 -0.77 3.31
N LEU A 234 2.26 -1.35 2.17
CA LEU A 234 1.54 -0.66 1.11
C LEU A 234 0.03 -0.71 1.38
N CYS A 235 -0.67 0.40 1.18
CA CYS A 235 -2.14 0.41 1.13
C CYS A 235 -2.62 0.72 -0.28
N PHE A 236 -3.39 -0.20 -0.88
CA PHE A 236 -4.24 0.09 -2.04
C PHE A 236 -5.61 0.54 -1.54
N PHE A 237 -5.94 1.79 -1.82
CA PHE A 237 -7.17 2.43 -1.40
C PHE A 237 -8.04 2.70 -2.62
N ILE A 238 -9.07 1.86 -2.83
CA ILE A 238 -9.90 1.88 -4.04
C ILE A 238 -11.07 2.85 -3.84
N CYS A 239 -11.22 3.78 -4.78
CA CYS A 239 -12.20 4.86 -4.72
C CYS A 239 -12.94 5.00 -6.05
N HIS A 240 -14.22 5.36 -5.99
CA HIS A 240 -15.01 5.66 -7.18
C HIS A 240 -15.00 7.18 -7.48
N PRO A 241 -14.89 7.57 -8.76
CA PRO A 241 -15.06 8.96 -9.17
C PRO A 241 -16.50 9.43 -8.97
N ALA A 242 -16.69 10.75 -8.82
CA ALA A 242 -18.00 11.34 -8.55
C ALA A 242 -18.97 11.19 -9.73
N LYS A 243 -18.56 11.62 -10.91
CA LYS A 243 -19.36 11.54 -12.16
C LYS A 243 -18.44 11.41 -13.37
N PRO A 244 -18.86 10.65 -14.40
CA PRO A 244 -18.10 10.60 -15.65
C PRO A 244 -18.08 12.00 -16.31
N GLN A 245 -16.90 12.43 -16.69
CA GLN A 245 -16.73 13.58 -17.57
C GLN A 245 -16.68 13.06 -19.00
N ILE A 246 -17.46 13.67 -19.88
CA ILE A 246 -17.46 13.35 -21.30
C ILE A 246 -16.64 14.43 -22.02
N ARG A 247 -15.60 14.05 -22.75
CA ARG A 247 -14.79 14.90 -23.60
C ARG A 247 -14.79 14.27 -25.00
N ASP A 248 -15.12 15.05 -26.01
CA ASP A 248 -15.17 14.63 -27.42
C ASP A 248 -16.02 13.36 -27.64
N GLY A 249 -17.16 13.26 -26.93
CA GLY A 249 -18.09 12.12 -27.03
C GLY A 249 -17.61 10.83 -26.35
N LYS A 250 -16.39 10.84 -25.76
CA LYS A 250 -15.84 9.70 -25.00
C LYS A 250 -15.77 10.01 -23.51
N LYS A 251 -15.87 8.96 -22.71
CA LYS A 251 -15.68 9.04 -21.26
C LYS A 251 -14.20 9.39 -20.99
N ALA A 252 -13.97 10.49 -20.27
CA ALA A 252 -12.62 10.89 -19.92
C ALA A 252 -12.03 9.96 -18.84
N VAL A 253 -10.71 9.72 -18.93
CA VAL A 253 -9.97 9.03 -17.86
C VAL A 253 -10.03 9.87 -16.60
N CYS A 254 -10.55 9.31 -15.52
CA CYS A 254 -10.61 10.00 -14.22
C CYS A 254 -9.25 9.91 -13.50
N THR A 255 -9.01 10.85 -12.60
CA THR A 255 -7.83 10.91 -11.76
C THR A 255 -8.22 11.11 -10.29
N GLY A 256 -7.25 11.27 -9.40
CA GLY A 256 -7.53 11.52 -7.99
C GLY A 256 -8.33 12.79 -7.72
N VAL A 257 -8.35 13.77 -8.65
CA VAL A 257 -9.15 14.99 -8.51
C VAL A 257 -10.65 14.77 -8.78
N ASP A 258 -10.97 13.71 -9.50
CA ASP A 258 -12.35 13.36 -9.89
C ASP A 258 -13.03 12.47 -8.86
N ILE A 259 -12.32 12.03 -7.81
CA ILE A 259 -12.88 11.20 -6.75
C ILE A 259 -13.85 12.02 -5.90
N ALA A 260 -15.02 11.43 -5.62
CA ALA A 260 -16.06 12.08 -4.85
C ALA A 260 -15.59 12.49 -3.46
N GLY A 261 -15.87 13.72 -3.08
CA GLY A 261 -15.75 14.22 -1.72
C GLY A 261 -14.53 15.05 -1.38
N SER A 262 -13.37 14.89 -2.01
CA SER A 262 -12.21 15.73 -1.64
C SER A 262 -11.02 15.66 -2.61
N MET A 263 -10.39 16.81 -2.85
CA MET A 263 -9.05 16.93 -3.44
C MET A 263 -7.95 16.24 -2.60
N SER A 264 -8.27 15.85 -1.36
CA SER A 264 -7.33 15.17 -0.47
C SER A 264 -6.88 13.81 -1.03
N PHE A 265 -7.68 13.13 -1.84
CA PHE A 265 -7.27 11.90 -2.51
C PHE A 265 -6.07 12.14 -3.41
N PHE A 266 -6.12 13.20 -4.23
CA PHE A 266 -4.98 13.57 -5.06
C PHE A 266 -3.79 14.05 -4.22
N SER A 267 -4.00 14.97 -3.27
CA SER A 267 -2.90 15.60 -2.55
C SER A 267 -2.17 14.64 -1.61
N LYS A 268 -2.88 13.72 -0.96
CA LYS A 268 -2.32 12.78 0.03
C LYS A 268 -1.84 11.45 -0.53
N ALA A 269 -2.31 10.99 -1.70
CA ALA A 269 -1.75 9.82 -2.33
C ALA A 269 -0.23 9.95 -2.50
N ASP A 270 0.52 8.90 -2.22
CA ASP A 270 1.94 8.83 -2.54
C ASP A 270 2.12 8.46 -4.02
N PHE A 271 1.30 7.54 -4.52
CA PHE A 271 1.08 7.35 -5.95
C PHE A 271 -0.40 7.05 -6.23
N GLY A 272 -0.79 7.27 -7.48
CA GLY A 272 -2.18 7.14 -7.86
C GLY A 272 -2.34 6.57 -9.25
N ILE A 273 -3.27 5.63 -9.39
CA ILE A 273 -3.54 4.93 -10.63
C ILE A 273 -5.03 4.95 -10.97
N THR A 274 -5.31 4.94 -12.27
CA THR A 274 -6.66 4.73 -12.80
C THR A 274 -6.65 3.49 -13.66
N VAL A 275 -7.65 2.64 -13.44
CA VAL A 275 -7.98 1.53 -14.34
C VAL A 275 -9.12 2.01 -15.24
N TYR A 276 -8.93 1.95 -16.53
CA TYR A 276 -9.86 2.43 -17.53
C TYR A 276 -10.02 1.40 -18.64
N ARG A 277 -11.24 0.92 -18.86
CA ARG A 277 -11.52 -0.07 -19.89
C ARG A 277 -11.81 0.62 -21.23
N ASN A 278 -10.98 0.33 -22.21
CA ASN A 278 -11.22 0.61 -23.64
C ASN A 278 -12.01 -0.56 -24.29
N ASP A 279 -12.27 -0.45 -25.58
CA ASP A 279 -13.00 -1.50 -26.32
C ASP A 279 -12.19 -2.80 -26.41
N GLU A 280 -10.86 -2.74 -26.58
CA GLU A 280 -9.98 -3.88 -26.82
C GLU A 280 -8.94 -4.09 -25.69
N SER A 281 -8.69 -3.09 -24.86
CA SER A 281 -7.66 -3.10 -23.83
C SER A 281 -8.15 -2.50 -22.51
N VAL A 282 -7.31 -2.59 -21.50
CA VAL A 282 -7.48 -1.88 -20.24
C VAL A 282 -6.26 -1.00 -20.03
N GLY A 283 -6.49 0.31 -20.05
CA GLY A 283 -5.46 1.30 -19.76
C GLY A 283 -5.22 1.43 -18.25
N ILE A 284 -3.97 1.37 -17.87
CA ILE A 284 -3.50 1.64 -16.51
C ILE A 284 -2.77 2.97 -16.54
N TYR A 285 -3.41 3.99 -15.96
CA TYR A 285 -2.91 5.37 -15.95
C TYR A 285 -2.31 5.69 -14.60
N CYS A 286 -1.00 5.92 -14.55
CA CYS A 286 -0.33 6.48 -13.38
C CYS A 286 -0.43 8.00 -13.43
N TRP A 287 -1.33 8.60 -12.62
CA TRP A 287 -1.56 10.05 -12.62
C TRP A 287 -0.78 10.78 -11.55
N LYS A 288 -0.14 10.05 -10.62
CA LYS A 288 0.70 10.62 -9.58
C LYS A 288 1.82 9.70 -9.16
N GLN A 289 3.01 10.26 -9.05
CA GLN A 289 4.17 9.71 -8.35
C GLN A 289 4.76 10.82 -7.47
N ARG A 290 4.74 10.63 -6.15
CA ARG A 290 5.32 11.61 -5.22
C ARG A 290 6.84 11.68 -5.34
N TRP A 291 7.45 10.54 -5.59
CA TRP A 291 8.90 10.39 -5.63
C TRP A 291 9.35 9.94 -7.02
N GLY A 292 10.08 10.82 -7.74
CA GLY A 292 10.53 10.54 -9.10
C GLY A 292 11.45 9.33 -9.27
N TRP A 293 12.01 8.81 -8.19
CA TRP A 293 12.81 7.57 -8.22
C TRP A 293 11.98 6.29 -8.13
N MET A 294 10.70 6.37 -7.80
CA MET A 294 9.78 5.22 -7.71
C MET A 294 9.01 4.97 -9.00
N GLY A 295 9.04 5.94 -9.92
CA GLY A 295 8.31 5.85 -11.17
C GLY A 295 8.00 7.20 -11.79
N LYS A 296 7.19 7.18 -12.83
CA LYS A 296 6.77 8.36 -13.59
C LYS A 296 5.28 8.34 -13.86
N VAL A 297 4.72 9.50 -14.13
CA VAL A 297 3.37 9.65 -14.68
C VAL A 297 3.36 9.13 -16.10
N GLY A 298 2.31 8.41 -16.48
CA GLY A 298 2.19 7.81 -17.79
C GLY A 298 1.06 6.79 -17.85
N GLN A 299 1.03 6.04 -18.92
CA GLN A 299 0.04 4.99 -19.15
C GLN A 299 0.68 3.72 -19.71
N ALA A 300 0.04 2.59 -19.44
CA ALA A 300 0.32 1.30 -20.06
C ALA A 300 -1.01 0.62 -20.40
N GLU A 301 -0.98 -0.26 -21.39
CA GLU A 301 -2.15 -1.02 -21.83
C GLU A 301 -1.96 -2.49 -21.46
N LEU A 302 -3.04 -3.10 -20.97
CA LEU A 302 -3.11 -4.53 -20.68
C LEU A 302 -4.31 -5.15 -21.39
N LYS A 303 -4.28 -6.45 -21.62
CA LYS A 303 -5.42 -7.25 -22.04
C LYS A 303 -6.08 -7.89 -20.84
N PHE A 304 -7.41 -7.89 -20.79
CA PHE A 304 -8.18 -8.52 -19.72
C PHE A 304 -8.99 -9.70 -20.25
N ASP A 305 -8.84 -10.85 -19.61
CA ASP A 305 -9.68 -12.02 -19.81
C ASP A 305 -10.77 -12.09 -18.75
N PRO A 306 -12.04 -11.83 -19.11
CA PRO A 306 -13.14 -11.87 -18.14
C PRO A 306 -13.49 -13.27 -17.65
N LEU A 307 -13.06 -14.32 -18.35
CA LEU A 307 -13.33 -15.70 -17.99
C LEU A 307 -12.53 -16.14 -16.76
N THR A 308 -11.30 -15.65 -16.67
CA THR A 308 -10.35 -16.01 -15.62
C THR A 308 -9.97 -14.84 -14.72
N ASN A 309 -10.59 -13.67 -14.92
CA ASN A 309 -10.24 -12.40 -14.22
C ASN A 309 -8.75 -12.03 -14.34
N ARG A 310 -8.11 -12.42 -15.45
CA ARG A 310 -6.67 -12.32 -15.63
C ARG A 310 -6.28 -11.19 -16.55
N TYR A 311 -5.22 -10.48 -16.16
CA TYR A 311 -4.54 -9.51 -17.03
C TYR A 311 -3.29 -10.12 -17.65
N SER A 312 -2.97 -9.70 -18.86
CA SER A 312 -1.72 -10.00 -19.57
C SER A 312 -1.21 -8.74 -20.27
N GLU A 313 0.06 -8.75 -20.68
CA GLU A 313 0.60 -7.67 -21.52
C GLU A 313 -0.24 -7.51 -22.79
N PHE A 314 -0.40 -6.25 -23.20
CA PHE A 314 -1.04 -5.93 -24.47
C PHE A 314 0.05 -5.91 -25.55
N GLU A 315 -0.01 -6.89 -26.45
CA GLU A 315 0.86 -6.93 -27.62
C GLU A 315 0.19 -6.09 -28.72
N GLU A 316 0.80 -4.96 -29.08
CA GLU A 316 0.45 -4.31 -30.36
C GLU A 316 0.83 -5.27 -31.47
N ILE A 317 -0.16 -5.76 -32.23
CA ILE A 317 0.12 -6.47 -33.46
C ILE A 317 0.66 -5.40 -34.42
N GLU A 318 1.99 -5.34 -34.59
CA GLU A 318 2.55 -4.63 -35.74
C GLU A 318 1.99 -5.30 -36.99
N ASP A 319 1.01 -4.67 -37.62
CA ASP A 319 0.60 -5.03 -38.98
C ASP A 319 1.78 -4.76 -39.93
N THR A 320 2.69 -5.71 -40.02
CA THR A 320 3.69 -5.77 -41.08
C THR A 320 3.00 -6.19 -42.37
N TYR A 321 2.18 -5.30 -42.92
CA TYR A 321 1.85 -5.36 -44.31
C TYR A 321 3.04 -4.77 -45.11
N ASP A 322 3.98 -5.64 -45.45
CA ASP A 322 4.93 -5.38 -46.51
C ASP A 322 4.15 -5.25 -47.82
N TRP A 323 3.85 -4.03 -48.21
CA TRP A 323 3.43 -3.74 -49.57
C TRP A 323 4.70 -3.73 -50.44
N GLU A 324 5.12 -4.91 -50.94
CA GLU A 324 6.00 -4.97 -52.09
C GLU A 324 5.22 -4.48 -53.32
N PHE A 325 5.63 -3.33 -53.90
CA PHE A 325 5.23 -2.84 -55.21
C PHE A 325 6.25 -3.27 -56.23
#